data_3e6b50c7047d89d1a4eefd85b3796056
#
_entry.id   3e6b50c7047d89d1a4eefd85b3796056
#
_cell.length_a   1.000
_cell.length_b   1.000
_cell.length_c   1.000
_cell.angle_alpha   90.00
_cell.angle_beta   90.00
_cell.angle_gamma   90.00
#
_symmetry.space_group_name_H-M   'P 1'
#
loop_
_entity.id
_entity.type
_entity.pdbx_description
1 polymer ?
#
loop_
_entity_poly.entity_id
_entity_poly.type
_entity_poly.pdbx_seq_one_letter_code
_entity_poly.pdbx_strand_id
1 'polypeptide(L)'
;MACGNSSARPTHTRVIWMHHQKSRFNIRGILALASIVALTAAPTRTAFAQGNAAPVFQDGLAQIVPAFQDSTTWIHQELWVETGFDTDGDGKPDRMHVDVTRQRQTDTEGLKVSVVYESSPYFSGTSGPRQNLWDVKQEVGATPTQRVHQPEIPFKAVNPRISNDLINEWVPRGFAVVHSEAPGTGLSQGCPTVGDVPERMAPKAVVDWLNGRAKGFTTETGDEEVKATWSTGKVGMIGTSYNGTLPLAAATTGVKGLEVVIPVSPNTSYYHYYRTNGLVRHPGGWLGEDIDFLYDFIHSGDPAKRAYCNATYRDGLFAAAGGRDRATGDFNEFWNKRDLLNFVGGIKAAVLLAHGLNDWNVVPEHSIRIYNKMKADGLPVSIYLHQGGHGGNPPADMVNRWFSHYLYGVDNGVQTAPPVWIVHEEAAQAAQAKAEAERLAAGPPADSLAVRRARRGGPRPPRTPPPPYASF
;
A
#
# COMPACT_ATOMS: atom_id res chain seq x y z
N MET A 1 -39.49 -42.73 -15.67
CA MET A 1 -40.33 -42.37 -16.84
C MET A 1 -39.63 -41.20 -17.52
N ALA A 2 -38.99 -41.54 -18.60
CA ALA A 2 -39.00 -41.02 -19.98
C ALA A 2 -38.54 -39.55 -20.09
N CYS A 3 -37.33 -39.32 -20.48
CA CYS A 3 -36.70 -39.18 -21.83
C CYS A 3 -37.32 -38.06 -22.68
N GLY A 4 -36.53 -37.07 -23.01
CA GLY A 4 -36.75 -36.13 -24.07
C GLY A 4 -35.44 -35.44 -24.47
N ASN A 5 -34.69 -36.05 -25.40
CA ASN A 5 -33.55 -35.47 -26.12
C ASN A 5 -34.03 -34.43 -27.15
N SER A 6 -33.36 -33.32 -27.24
CA SER A 6 -33.40 -32.49 -28.44
C SER A 6 -32.04 -31.93 -28.73
N SER A 7 -31.41 -32.41 -29.77
CA SER A 7 -30.15 -31.99 -30.39
C SER A 7 -30.37 -30.79 -31.31
N ALA A 8 -29.58 -29.73 -31.19
CA ALA A 8 -29.45 -28.74 -32.25
C ALA A 8 -27.93 -28.55 -32.56
N ARG A 9 -27.59 -28.70 -33.83
CA ARG A 9 -26.24 -28.58 -34.41
C ARG A 9 -25.93 -27.11 -34.69
N PRO A 10 -24.66 -26.71 -34.65
CA PRO A 10 -24.26 -25.33 -34.93
C PRO A 10 -24.11 -25.05 -36.43
N THR A 11 -24.52 -23.89 -36.86
CA THR A 11 -24.35 -23.33 -38.21
C THR A 11 -22.96 -22.73 -38.38
N HIS A 12 -22.28 -23.14 -39.44
CA HIS A 12 -21.01 -22.59 -39.89
C HIS A 12 -21.19 -21.18 -40.51
N THR A 13 -20.46 -20.21 -40.03
CA THR A 13 -20.32 -18.91 -40.71
C THR A 13 -18.96 -18.87 -41.43
N ARG A 14 -19.02 -18.69 -42.75
CA ARG A 14 -17.86 -18.57 -43.64
C ARG A 14 -17.25 -17.19 -43.50
N VAL A 15 -15.92 -17.13 -43.33
CA VAL A 15 -15.11 -15.91 -43.43
C VAL A 15 -14.72 -15.72 -44.86
N ILE A 16 -15.05 -14.55 -45.45
CA ILE A 16 -14.66 -14.11 -46.82
C ILE A 16 -13.37 -13.31 -46.70
N TRP A 17 -12.32 -13.78 -47.44
CA TRP A 17 -11.06 -13.03 -47.60
C TRP A 17 -11.21 -12.08 -48.78
N MET A 18 -10.98 -10.78 -48.57
CA MET A 18 -10.80 -9.81 -49.63
C MET A 18 -9.31 -9.61 -49.96
N HIS A 19 -8.94 -9.92 -51.19
CA HIS A 19 -7.63 -9.60 -51.79
C HIS A 19 -7.54 -8.09 -52.11
N HIS A 20 -6.48 -7.44 -51.69
CA HIS A 20 -6.14 -6.12 -52.18
C HIS A 20 -4.98 -6.23 -53.17
N GLN A 21 -5.25 -5.78 -54.39
CA GLN A 21 -4.32 -5.66 -55.52
C GLN A 21 -3.32 -4.53 -55.29
N LYS A 22 -2.04 -4.86 -55.63
CA LYS A 22 -0.96 -3.88 -55.71
C LYS A 22 -1.02 -3.18 -57.07
N SER A 23 -1.14 -1.88 -57.15
CA SER A 23 -0.88 -1.07 -58.35
C SER A 23 0.54 -0.52 -58.27
N ARG A 24 1.33 -0.86 -59.32
CA ARG A 24 2.66 -0.28 -59.56
C ARG A 24 2.47 0.99 -60.39
N PHE A 25 3.02 2.11 -59.96
CA PHE A 25 3.24 3.28 -60.80
C PHE A 25 4.74 3.47 -61.04
N ASN A 26 5.12 3.42 -62.34
CA ASN A 26 6.42 3.82 -62.86
C ASN A 26 6.39 5.30 -63.21
N ILE A 27 7.33 6.10 -62.74
CA ILE A 27 7.63 7.41 -63.31
C ILE A 27 9.14 7.51 -63.54
N ARG A 28 9.49 7.65 -64.82
CA ARG A 28 10.84 7.96 -65.32
C ARG A 28 11.12 9.46 -65.22
N GLY A 29 12.25 9.80 -64.67
CA GLY A 29 13.26 10.76 -65.19
C GLY A 29 12.87 12.24 -65.25
N ILE A 30 13.64 13.05 -64.51
CA ILE A 30 14.28 14.29 -65.00
C ILE A 30 15.46 14.58 -64.08
N LEU A 31 16.70 14.59 -64.69
CA LEU A 31 17.88 15.14 -64.04
C LEU A 31 17.81 16.67 -64.10
N ALA A 32 17.94 17.34 -62.96
CA ALA A 32 18.34 18.75 -62.95
C ALA A 32 19.49 18.91 -61.90
N LEU A 33 20.62 19.35 -62.43
CA LEU A 33 21.79 19.79 -61.64
C LEU A 33 21.34 21.01 -60.77
N ALA A 34 21.52 20.93 -59.46
CA ALA A 34 21.51 22.07 -58.60
C ALA A 34 22.73 22.05 -57.68
N SER A 35 23.46 23.13 -57.73
CA SER A 35 24.70 23.41 -57.01
C SER A 35 24.56 23.29 -55.49
N ILE A 36 25.48 22.55 -54.84
CA ILE A 36 25.55 22.40 -53.40
C ILE A 36 26.16 23.68 -52.82
N VAL A 37 25.35 24.49 -52.16
CA VAL A 37 25.81 25.49 -51.19
C VAL A 37 25.76 24.79 -49.80
N ALA A 38 26.93 24.42 -49.28
CA ALA A 38 27.04 23.90 -47.92
C ALA A 38 26.79 25.04 -46.89
N LEU A 39 25.55 25.20 -46.45
CA LEU A 39 25.27 25.92 -45.23
C LEU A 39 25.56 25.00 -44.02
N THR A 40 26.63 25.26 -43.31
CA THR A 40 26.87 24.68 -41.96
C THR A 40 25.80 25.22 -41.01
N ALA A 41 24.70 24.48 -40.87
CA ALA A 41 23.74 24.72 -39.83
C ALA A 41 24.36 24.25 -38.49
N ALA A 42 24.79 25.20 -37.66
CA ALA A 42 25.03 24.95 -36.25
C ALA A 42 23.75 24.37 -35.65
N PRO A 43 23.82 23.36 -34.75
CA PRO A 43 22.63 22.84 -34.11
C PRO A 43 22.07 23.98 -33.24
N THR A 44 20.96 24.57 -33.67
CA THR A 44 20.15 25.40 -32.81
C THR A 44 19.64 24.51 -31.69
N ARG A 45 20.27 24.58 -30.53
CA ARG A 45 19.64 24.12 -29.29
C ARG A 45 18.36 24.92 -29.16
N THR A 46 17.23 24.32 -29.54
CA THR A 46 15.93 24.81 -29.14
C THR A 46 15.94 24.82 -27.59
N ALA A 47 16.13 25.98 -27.01
CA ALA A 47 15.79 26.21 -25.62
C ALA A 47 14.27 25.98 -25.56
N PHE A 48 13.85 24.80 -25.10
CA PHE A 48 12.48 24.61 -24.65
C PHE A 48 12.25 25.67 -23.60
N ALA A 49 11.30 26.57 -23.84
CA ALA A 49 10.77 27.42 -22.80
C ALA A 49 10.46 26.50 -21.62
N GLN A 50 11.15 26.71 -20.48
CA GLN A 50 10.87 26.01 -19.24
C GLN A 50 9.46 26.44 -18.79
N GLY A 51 8.43 25.77 -19.32
CA GLY A 51 7.14 25.72 -18.66
C GLY A 51 7.36 25.03 -17.31
N ASN A 52 6.66 25.48 -16.27
CA ASN A 52 6.73 24.86 -14.95
C ASN A 52 6.53 23.36 -15.08
N ALA A 53 7.41 22.58 -14.46
CA ALA A 53 7.33 21.12 -14.50
C ALA A 53 6.01 20.65 -13.86
N ALA A 54 5.33 19.73 -14.51
CA ALA A 54 4.03 19.19 -14.05
C ALA A 54 4.00 17.67 -14.24
N PRO A 55 3.14 16.94 -13.49
CA PRO A 55 2.88 15.54 -13.76
C PRO A 55 2.42 15.30 -15.20
N VAL A 56 2.91 14.24 -15.82
CA VAL A 56 2.61 13.88 -17.22
C VAL A 56 1.89 12.53 -17.25
N PHE A 57 0.82 12.45 -18.04
CA PHE A 57 0.03 11.24 -18.20
C PHE A 57 0.00 10.83 -19.68
N GLN A 58 0.30 9.56 -19.95
CA GLN A 58 0.22 8.95 -21.26
C GLN A 58 -0.42 7.57 -21.14
N ASP A 59 -1.33 7.24 -22.07
CA ASP A 59 -2.07 5.97 -22.07
C ASP A 59 -2.78 5.65 -20.73
N GLY A 60 -3.20 6.72 -20.03
CA GLY A 60 -3.89 6.63 -18.74
C GLY A 60 -2.97 6.38 -17.53
N LEU A 61 -1.66 6.46 -17.70
CA LEU A 61 -0.63 6.20 -16.69
C LEU A 61 0.20 7.45 -16.42
N ALA A 62 0.52 7.70 -15.16
CA ALA A 62 1.50 8.70 -14.76
C ALA A 62 2.89 8.30 -15.24
N GLN A 63 3.56 9.18 -15.98
CA GLN A 63 4.88 8.97 -16.56
C GLN A 63 5.97 9.55 -15.66
N ILE A 64 7.18 9.00 -15.78
CA ILE A 64 8.36 9.61 -15.16
C ILE A 64 8.67 10.93 -15.86
N VAL A 65 8.76 12.01 -15.08
CA VAL A 65 9.07 13.37 -15.55
C VAL A 65 10.57 13.64 -15.34
N PRO A 66 11.36 13.93 -16.37
CA PRO A 66 12.80 14.16 -16.22
C PRO A 66 13.18 15.19 -15.17
N ALA A 67 12.38 16.26 -15.02
CA ALA A 67 12.60 17.31 -14.03
C ALA A 67 12.44 16.85 -12.57
N PHE A 68 11.82 15.67 -12.34
CA PHE A 68 11.57 15.09 -11.01
C PHE A 68 12.48 13.90 -10.67
N GLN A 69 13.36 13.47 -11.59
CA GLN A 69 14.15 12.24 -11.43
C GLN A 69 15.35 12.38 -10.49
N ASP A 70 15.90 13.60 -10.37
CA ASP A 70 17.09 13.82 -9.55
C ASP A 70 16.74 13.76 -8.06
N SER A 71 16.93 12.59 -7.45
CA SER A 71 16.64 12.33 -6.05
C SER A 71 17.47 13.17 -5.07
N THR A 72 18.60 13.74 -5.51
CA THR A 72 19.43 14.63 -4.67
C THR A 72 18.79 16.00 -4.44
N THR A 73 17.78 16.32 -5.25
CA THR A 73 17.04 17.59 -5.19
C THR A 73 15.69 17.46 -4.48
N TRP A 74 15.28 16.23 -4.10
CA TRP A 74 14.01 16.03 -3.42
C TRP A 74 14.04 16.64 -2.02
N ILE A 75 12.90 17.16 -1.62
CA ILE A 75 12.69 17.68 -0.27
C ILE A 75 12.27 16.52 0.62
N HIS A 76 12.99 16.34 1.70
CA HIS A 76 12.66 15.44 2.79
C HIS A 76 12.28 16.27 4.01
N GLN A 77 11.10 16.04 4.54
CA GLN A 77 10.56 16.78 5.67
C GLN A 77 9.99 15.84 6.71
N GLU A 78 10.52 15.93 7.92
CA GLU A 78 10.03 15.24 9.10
C GLU A 78 9.17 16.20 9.92
N LEU A 79 8.03 15.72 10.43
CA LEU A 79 7.08 16.52 11.21
C LEU A 79 6.20 15.63 12.08
N TRP A 80 5.43 16.24 12.99
CA TRP A 80 4.49 15.56 13.88
C TRP A 80 3.09 16.12 13.71
N VAL A 81 2.13 15.25 13.38
CA VAL A 81 0.72 15.61 13.16
C VAL A 81 -0.08 15.32 14.42
N GLU A 82 -0.75 16.34 14.94
CA GLU A 82 -1.61 16.24 16.11
C GLU A 82 -2.91 15.50 15.78
N THR A 83 -3.26 14.56 16.64
CA THR A 83 -4.48 13.75 16.54
C THR A 83 -5.58 14.31 17.46
N GLY A 84 -6.72 13.64 17.51
CA GLY A 84 -7.81 13.97 18.45
C GLY A 84 -7.91 13.01 19.63
N PHE A 85 -6.87 12.23 19.93
CA PHE A 85 -6.85 11.25 21.01
C PHE A 85 -5.58 11.37 21.87
N ASP A 86 -5.65 10.88 23.09
CA ASP A 86 -4.59 10.74 24.08
C ASP A 86 -4.59 9.29 24.56
N THR A 87 -3.62 8.48 24.13
CA THR A 87 -3.55 7.06 24.49
C THR A 87 -2.49 6.77 25.54
N ASP A 88 -1.55 7.68 25.79
CA ASP A 88 -0.52 7.51 26.81
C ASP A 88 -0.85 8.23 28.14
N GLY A 89 -2.01 8.90 28.20
CA GLY A 89 -2.58 9.45 29.40
C GLY A 89 -1.84 10.68 29.97
N ASP A 90 -1.09 11.40 29.10
CA ASP A 90 -0.35 12.59 29.54
C ASP A 90 -1.20 13.89 29.53
N GLY A 91 -2.46 13.80 29.11
CA GLY A 91 -3.43 14.89 29.05
C GLY A 91 -3.31 15.77 27.81
N LYS A 92 -2.54 15.33 26.82
CA LYS A 92 -2.38 16.01 25.52
C LYS A 92 -2.76 15.09 24.38
N PRO A 93 -3.23 15.64 23.24
CA PRO A 93 -3.40 14.84 22.04
C PRO A 93 -2.06 14.24 21.58
N ASP A 94 -2.07 12.94 21.29
CA ASP A 94 -0.91 12.26 20.70
C ASP A 94 -0.55 12.85 19.35
N ARG A 95 0.73 12.96 19.04
CA ARG A 95 1.25 13.40 17.74
C ARG A 95 1.87 12.23 16.98
N MET A 96 1.45 12.08 15.72
CA MET A 96 1.99 11.04 14.84
C MET A 96 3.19 11.58 14.07
N HIS A 97 4.29 10.84 14.14
CA HIS A 97 5.48 11.12 13.35
C HIS A 97 5.21 10.85 11.87
N VAL A 98 5.59 11.80 11.03
CA VAL A 98 5.34 11.82 9.58
C VAL A 98 6.60 12.20 8.82
N ASP A 99 6.92 11.44 7.77
CA ASP A 99 8.00 11.73 6.82
C ASP A 99 7.40 12.02 5.44
N VAL A 100 7.80 13.14 4.84
CA VAL A 100 7.35 13.61 3.52
C VAL A 100 8.52 13.68 2.57
N THR A 101 8.38 13.03 1.40
CA THR A 101 9.32 13.21 0.29
C THR A 101 8.57 13.78 -0.92
N ARG A 102 9.06 14.89 -1.48
CA ARG A 102 8.42 15.59 -2.59
C ARG A 102 9.41 16.28 -3.51
N GLN A 103 8.96 16.68 -4.68
CA GLN A 103 9.76 17.40 -5.67
C GLN A 103 10.13 18.79 -5.16
N ARG A 104 11.36 19.26 -5.41
CA ARG A 104 11.79 20.64 -5.09
C ARG A 104 10.89 21.71 -5.69
N GLN A 105 10.27 21.43 -6.86
CA GLN A 105 9.39 22.35 -7.58
C GLN A 105 8.14 22.73 -6.77
N THR A 106 7.81 21.95 -5.76
CA THR A 106 6.72 22.27 -4.83
C THR A 106 7.03 23.53 -4.00
N ASP A 107 8.32 23.79 -3.71
CA ASP A 107 8.75 25.02 -3.02
C ASP A 107 9.21 26.10 -4.00
N THR A 108 9.89 25.74 -5.09
CA THR A 108 10.53 26.70 -5.98
C THR A 108 9.63 27.23 -7.08
N GLU A 109 8.58 26.48 -7.46
CA GLU A 109 7.72 26.80 -8.60
C GLU A 109 6.23 26.85 -8.23
N GLY A 110 5.90 26.61 -6.95
CA GLY A 110 4.51 26.53 -6.47
C GLY A 110 3.74 25.33 -7.01
N LEU A 111 4.44 24.28 -7.47
CA LEU A 111 3.82 23.03 -7.91
C LEU A 111 3.01 22.44 -6.76
N LYS A 112 1.74 22.04 -7.05
CA LYS A 112 0.93 21.24 -6.13
C LYS A 112 0.81 19.83 -6.65
N VAL A 113 1.00 18.86 -5.76
CA VAL A 113 0.99 17.44 -6.10
C VAL A 113 0.03 16.65 -5.22
N SER A 114 -0.52 15.58 -5.76
CA SER A 114 -1.29 14.60 -5.00
C SER A 114 -0.36 13.67 -4.22
N VAL A 115 -0.90 12.97 -3.24
CA VAL A 115 -0.11 12.22 -2.26
C VAL A 115 -0.36 10.73 -2.39
N VAL A 116 0.72 9.95 -2.42
CA VAL A 116 0.73 8.52 -2.13
C VAL A 116 1.21 8.34 -0.69
N TYR A 117 0.38 7.68 0.14
CA TYR A 117 0.59 7.60 1.58
C TYR A 117 0.60 6.15 2.08
N GLU A 118 1.58 5.81 2.91
CA GLU A 118 1.65 4.56 3.66
C GLU A 118 1.77 4.85 5.16
N SER A 119 0.88 4.26 5.97
CA SER A 119 0.97 4.25 7.43
C SER A 119 1.37 2.86 7.91
N SER A 120 2.24 2.77 8.92
CA SER A 120 2.78 1.47 9.36
C SER A 120 3.16 1.47 10.83
N PRO A 121 2.98 0.36 11.54
CA PRO A 121 3.56 0.15 12.86
C PRO A 121 4.98 -0.44 12.82
N TYR A 122 5.56 -0.70 11.63
CA TYR A 122 6.77 -1.53 11.49
C TYR A 122 8.04 -0.75 11.16
N PHE A 123 7.97 0.54 10.89
CA PHE A 123 9.13 1.30 10.39
C PHE A 123 10.29 1.31 11.37
N SER A 124 10.03 1.36 12.66
CA SER A 124 11.06 1.29 13.71
C SER A 124 11.45 -0.13 14.11
N GLY A 125 10.92 -1.13 13.42
CA GLY A 125 11.23 -2.54 13.64
C GLY A 125 10.14 -3.28 14.38
N THR A 126 10.39 -4.56 14.64
CA THR A 126 9.50 -5.47 15.33
C THR A 126 10.24 -6.20 16.42
N SER A 127 9.53 -6.73 17.41
CA SER A 127 10.15 -7.57 18.43
C SER A 127 10.73 -8.85 17.80
N GLY A 128 11.85 -9.28 18.32
CA GLY A 128 12.47 -10.58 18.03
C GLY A 128 13.16 -11.09 19.29
N PRO A 129 13.77 -12.25 19.31
CA PRO A 129 13.44 -13.44 18.56
C PRO A 129 12.05 -13.98 18.95
N ARG A 130 11.43 -14.70 18.04
CA ARG A 130 10.13 -15.33 18.27
C ARG A 130 10.23 -16.43 19.30
N GLN A 131 9.28 -16.46 20.24
CA GLN A 131 9.23 -17.44 21.31
C GLN A 131 7.85 -18.10 21.32
N ASN A 132 7.79 -19.35 21.82
CA ASN A 132 6.53 -19.91 22.25
C ASN A 132 6.05 -19.12 23.46
N LEU A 133 4.78 -18.71 23.44
CA LEU A 133 4.20 -17.89 24.50
C LEU A 133 3.71 -18.71 25.67
N TRP A 134 3.72 -20.05 25.53
CA TRP A 134 3.43 -21.02 26.58
C TRP A 134 4.36 -22.23 26.50
N ASP A 135 4.46 -22.96 27.61
CA ASP A 135 5.08 -24.26 27.64
C ASP A 135 4.24 -25.27 26.82
N VAL A 136 4.79 -25.72 25.71
CA VAL A 136 4.16 -26.70 24.81
C VAL A 136 4.15 -28.13 25.38
N LYS A 137 4.90 -28.40 26.44
CA LYS A 137 4.99 -29.70 27.12
C LYS A 137 4.04 -29.80 28.30
N GLN A 138 3.19 -28.80 28.52
CA GLN A 138 2.22 -28.81 29.61
C GLN A 138 1.28 -30.02 29.47
N GLU A 139 1.10 -30.75 30.55
CA GLU A 139 0.17 -31.87 30.62
C GLU A 139 -1.27 -31.41 30.67
N VAL A 140 -2.17 -32.17 30.05
CA VAL A 140 -3.61 -31.89 30.08
C VAL A 140 -4.12 -31.93 31.54
N GLY A 141 -4.81 -30.89 31.95
CA GLY A 141 -5.34 -30.74 33.30
C GLY A 141 -4.37 -30.12 34.31
N ALA A 142 -3.11 -29.88 33.96
CA ALA A 142 -2.20 -29.12 34.79
C ALA A 142 -2.57 -27.63 34.80
N THR A 143 -2.16 -26.91 35.87
CA THR A 143 -2.33 -25.45 35.93
C THR A 143 -1.60 -24.81 34.76
N PRO A 144 -2.25 -23.92 33.98
CA PRO A 144 -1.61 -23.23 32.87
C PRO A 144 -0.35 -22.50 33.31
N THR A 145 0.72 -22.64 32.52
CA THR A 145 1.95 -21.87 32.74
C THR A 145 1.69 -20.38 32.51
N GLN A 146 2.49 -19.55 33.16
CA GLN A 146 2.41 -18.10 32.97
C GLN A 146 2.75 -17.78 31.51
N ARG A 147 1.93 -16.87 30.89
CA ARG A 147 2.17 -16.38 29.55
C ARG A 147 3.46 -15.56 29.48
N VAL A 148 4.29 -15.83 28.49
CA VAL A 148 5.52 -15.08 28.22
C VAL A 148 5.23 -13.96 27.23
N HIS A 149 5.79 -12.79 27.51
CA HIS A 149 5.76 -11.65 26.57
C HIS A 149 6.98 -11.63 25.66
N GLN A 150 6.86 -10.99 24.50
CA GLN A 150 7.98 -10.79 23.59
C GLN A 150 8.97 -9.77 24.19
N PRO A 151 10.26 -9.86 23.84
CA PRO A 151 11.24 -8.85 24.21
C PRO A 151 10.85 -7.47 23.69
N GLU A 152 11.15 -6.44 24.46
CA GLU A 152 10.94 -5.05 24.04
C GLU A 152 11.78 -4.72 22.79
N ILE A 153 11.19 -3.94 21.90
CA ILE A 153 11.89 -3.39 20.73
C ILE A 153 12.82 -2.27 21.21
N PRO A 154 14.12 -2.30 20.88
CA PRO A 154 15.01 -1.20 21.19
C PRO A 154 14.52 0.10 20.52
N PHE A 155 14.36 1.13 21.33
CA PHE A 155 13.94 2.44 20.83
C PHE A 155 15.01 3.04 19.90
N LYS A 156 14.57 3.62 18.81
CA LYS A 156 15.40 4.34 17.85
C LYS A 156 15.00 5.80 17.88
N ALA A 157 15.90 6.66 18.42
CA ALA A 157 15.68 8.11 18.50
C ALA A 157 15.79 8.84 17.14
N VAL A 158 16.06 8.10 16.08
CA VAL A 158 16.18 8.64 14.71
C VAL A 158 15.26 7.83 13.83
N ASN A 159 14.50 8.52 13.00
CA ASN A 159 13.65 7.85 12.02
C ASN A 159 14.50 6.92 11.15
N PRO A 160 14.28 5.61 11.17
CA PRO A 160 14.81 4.76 10.13
C PRO A 160 14.12 5.19 8.85
N ARG A 161 14.90 5.63 7.85
CA ARG A 161 14.32 6.00 6.55
C ARG A 161 13.40 4.88 6.06
N ILE A 162 12.14 5.23 5.96
CA ILE A 162 11.05 4.36 5.59
C ILE A 162 11.20 3.98 4.11
N SER A 163 10.52 2.95 3.65
CA SER A 163 10.60 2.37 2.31
C SER A 163 10.95 3.37 1.19
N ASN A 164 12.12 3.21 0.60
CA ASN A 164 12.48 3.96 -0.60
C ASN A 164 11.69 3.50 -1.85
N ASP A 165 11.02 2.36 -1.81
CA ASP A 165 10.35 1.78 -2.98
C ASP A 165 9.19 2.68 -3.46
N LEU A 166 8.33 3.15 -2.55
CA LEU A 166 7.26 4.09 -2.91
C LEU A 166 7.82 5.46 -3.35
N ILE A 167 8.85 5.94 -2.67
CA ILE A 167 9.50 7.22 -3.01
C ILE A 167 10.05 7.17 -4.43
N ASN A 168 10.84 6.14 -4.76
CA ASN A 168 11.46 5.96 -6.07
C ASN A 168 10.44 5.70 -7.20
N GLU A 169 9.29 5.13 -6.86
CA GLU A 169 8.23 4.89 -7.82
C GLU A 169 7.41 6.16 -8.10
N TRP A 170 7.00 6.91 -7.07
CA TRP A 170 5.96 7.92 -7.22
C TRP A 170 6.48 9.35 -7.29
N VAL A 171 7.59 9.70 -6.61
CA VAL A 171 8.13 11.07 -6.68
C VAL A 171 8.55 11.44 -8.10
N PRO A 172 9.23 10.58 -8.89
CA PRO A 172 9.54 10.90 -10.29
C PRO A 172 8.31 11.07 -11.19
N ARG A 173 7.13 10.58 -10.76
CA ARG A 173 5.87 10.69 -11.51
C ARG A 173 5.01 11.89 -11.09
N GLY A 174 5.52 12.73 -10.20
CA GLY A 174 4.81 13.95 -9.79
C GLY A 174 3.81 13.73 -8.65
N PHE A 175 4.03 12.75 -7.79
CA PHE A 175 3.33 12.60 -6.51
C PHE A 175 4.28 12.92 -5.37
N ALA A 176 3.79 13.47 -4.28
CA ALA A 176 4.50 13.41 -3.02
C ALA A 176 4.27 12.04 -2.37
N VAL A 177 5.26 11.55 -1.64
CA VAL A 177 5.13 10.33 -0.84
C VAL A 177 5.18 10.70 0.63
N VAL A 178 4.20 10.21 1.38
CA VAL A 178 4.06 10.43 2.82
C VAL A 178 4.10 9.07 3.53
N HIS A 179 4.87 9.01 4.60
CA HIS A 179 4.88 7.88 5.52
C HIS A 179 4.51 8.36 6.91
N SER A 180 3.79 7.55 7.70
CA SER A 180 3.59 7.82 9.12
C SER A 180 3.73 6.57 9.96
N GLU A 181 4.23 6.74 11.18
CA GLU A 181 4.27 5.68 12.18
C GLU A 181 2.94 5.64 12.94
N ALA A 182 2.47 4.41 13.27
CA ALA A 182 1.26 4.20 14.04
C ALA A 182 1.43 4.64 15.52
N PRO A 183 0.36 4.86 16.29
CA PRO A 183 0.45 5.23 17.70
C PRO A 183 1.33 4.28 18.51
N GLY A 184 2.23 4.82 19.34
CA GLY A 184 3.14 4.05 20.19
C GLY A 184 4.22 3.27 19.43
N THR A 185 4.50 3.66 18.17
CA THR A 185 5.57 3.07 17.37
C THR A 185 6.54 4.14 16.89
N GLY A 186 7.84 3.83 16.90
CA GLY A 186 8.89 4.74 16.46
C GLY A 186 8.88 6.06 17.22
N LEU A 187 8.79 7.15 16.49
CA LEU A 187 8.73 8.51 17.02
C LEU A 187 7.29 9.05 17.17
N SER A 188 6.26 8.23 16.89
CA SER A 188 4.88 8.59 17.21
C SER A 188 4.60 8.46 18.69
N GLN A 189 3.91 9.46 19.24
CA GLN A 189 3.43 9.44 20.63
C GLN A 189 2.31 8.42 20.84
N GLY A 190 1.94 8.22 22.09
CA GLY A 190 0.84 7.34 22.47
C GLY A 190 1.22 5.89 22.67
N CYS A 191 0.21 5.03 22.72
CA CYS A 191 0.33 3.59 22.91
C CYS A 191 -0.29 2.81 21.77
N PRO A 192 0.27 1.63 21.38
CA PRO A 192 -0.37 0.74 20.43
C PRO A 192 -1.71 0.25 20.96
N THR A 193 -2.76 0.38 20.17
CA THR A 193 -4.12 -0.07 20.56
C THR A 193 -4.60 -1.29 19.78
N VAL A 194 -3.84 -1.73 18.80
CA VAL A 194 -4.05 -2.88 17.93
C VAL A 194 -5.47 -2.96 17.39
N GLY A 195 -5.71 -2.21 16.33
CA GLY A 195 -6.98 -2.22 15.59
C GLY A 195 -8.13 -1.42 16.20
N ASP A 196 -7.94 -0.75 17.34
CA ASP A 196 -8.96 0.10 17.96
C ASP A 196 -9.06 1.48 17.29
N VAL A 197 -9.94 2.33 17.77
CA VAL A 197 -10.25 3.65 17.24
C VAL A 197 -9.00 4.53 16.97
N PRO A 198 -8.02 4.65 17.88
CA PRO A 198 -6.84 5.47 17.65
C PRO A 198 -6.08 5.12 16.36
N GLU A 199 -5.98 3.84 16.01
CA GLU A 199 -5.30 3.41 14.79
C GLU A 199 -6.05 3.74 13.50
N ARG A 200 -7.38 3.95 13.56
CA ARG A 200 -8.15 4.50 12.42
C ARG A 200 -7.99 6.01 12.35
N MET A 201 -7.89 6.68 13.50
CA MET A 201 -7.84 8.13 13.59
C MET A 201 -6.45 8.70 13.33
N ALA A 202 -5.38 7.93 13.55
CA ALA A 202 -4.02 8.37 13.28
C ALA A 202 -3.77 8.70 11.79
N PRO A 203 -3.96 7.78 10.83
CA PRO A 203 -3.83 8.13 9.41
C PRO A 203 -4.89 9.13 8.94
N LYS A 204 -6.09 9.16 9.55
CA LYS A 204 -7.09 10.21 9.29
C LYS A 204 -6.53 11.58 9.62
N ALA A 205 -5.86 11.76 10.75
CA ALA A 205 -5.28 13.05 11.15
C ALA A 205 -4.23 13.53 10.13
N VAL A 206 -3.40 12.63 9.59
CA VAL A 206 -2.43 12.95 8.54
C VAL A 206 -3.15 13.40 7.25
N VAL A 207 -4.23 12.72 6.83
CA VAL A 207 -5.04 13.16 5.69
C VAL A 207 -5.67 14.53 5.97
N ASP A 208 -6.12 14.78 7.20
CA ASP A 208 -6.66 16.08 7.59
C ASP A 208 -5.59 17.19 7.56
N TRP A 209 -4.37 16.91 8.01
CA TRP A 209 -3.24 17.83 7.89
C TRP A 209 -2.91 18.16 6.43
N LEU A 210 -2.85 17.16 5.56
CA LEU A 210 -2.65 17.34 4.11
C LEU A 210 -3.72 18.22 3.45
N ASN A 211 -4.85 18.40 4.12
CA ASN A 211 -5.99 19.21 3.72
C ASN A 211 -6.19 20.49 4.59
N GLY A 212 -5.26 20.80 5.47
CA GLY A 212 -5.30 22.00 6.33
C GLY A 212 -6.35 21.95 7.45
N ARG A 213 -6.82 20.75 7.86
CA ARG A 213 -7.83 20.56 8.90
C ARG A 213 -7.25 20.05 10.23
N ALA A 214 -6.01 19.57 10.22
CA ALA A 214 -5.26 19.23 11.44
C ALA A 214 -3.95 20.01 11.47
N LYS A 215 -3.33 20.10 12.64
CA LYS A 215 -2.04 20.77 12.84
C LYS A 215 -0.89 19.80 12.65
N GLY A 216 0.17 20.24 12.00
CA GLY A 216 1.47 19.58 11.97
C GLY A 216 2.51 20.50 12.61
N PHE A 217 3.53 19.92 13.23
CA PHE A 217 4.57 20.65 13.95
C PHE A 217 5.96 20.19 13.53
N THR A 218 6.94 21.10 13.57
CA THR A 218 8.33 20.78 13.21
C THR A 218 9.02 19.83 14.17
N THR A 219 8.52 19.72 15.40
CA THR A 219 9.06 18.83 16.44
C THR A 219 7.96 18.16 17.23
N GLU A 220 8.30 17.06 17.89
CA GLU A 220 7.38 16.25 18.68
C GLU A 220 6.60 17.07 19.75
N THR A 221 7.27 18.02 20.42
CA THR A 221 6.70 18.76 21.54
C THR A 221 6.65 20.28 21.33
N GLY A 222 7.15 20.77 20.18
CA GLY A 222 7.19 22.21 19.87
C GLY A 222 5.86 22.74 19.33
N ASP A 223 5.82 24.08 19.16
CA ASP A 223 4.61 24.82 18.75
C ASP A 223 4.73 25.42 17.34
N GLU A 224 5.85 25.23 16.65
CA GLU A 224 6.05 25.73 15.30
C GLU A 224 5.23 24.90 14.31
N GLU A 225 4.17 25.49 13.75
CA GLU A 225 3.27 24.80 12.82
C GLU A 225 3.85 24.66 11.43
N VAL A 226 3.64 23.48 10.84
CA VAL A 226 3.94 23.15 9.45
C VAL A 226 2.65 22.90 8.68
N LYS A 227 2.51 23.53 7.51
CA LYS A 227 1.34 23.38 6.62
C LYS A 227 1.72 22.72 5.32
N ALA A 228 0.90 21.80 4.84
CA ALA A 228 1.08 21.12 3.55
C ALA A 228 0.58 21.96 2.37
N THR A 229 1.12 23.19 2.21
CA THR A 229 0.69 24.14 1.16
C THR A 229 0.94 23.62 -0.26
N TRP A 230 1.83 22.68 -0.41
CA TRP A 230 2.21 21.97 -1.64
C TRP A 230 1.21 20.85 -2.02
N SER A 231 0.35 20.42 -1.11
CA SER A 231 -0.61 19.34 -1.36
C SER A 231 -1.81 19.83 -2.18
N THR A 232 -2.32 18.98 -3.09
CA THR A 232 -3.63 19.18 -3.73
C THR A 232 -4.79 18.83 -2.78
N GLY A 233 -4.51 18.22 -1.64
CA GLY A 233 -5.50 17.65 -0.73
C GLY A 233 -5.99 16.27 -1.14
N LYS A 234 -5.64 15.75 -2.31
CA LYS A 234 -6.00 14.40 -2.77
C LYS A 234 -4.95 13.38 -2.34
N VAL A 235 -5.39 12.35 -1.63
CA VAL A 235 -4.56 11.33 -1.03
C VAL A 235 -5.00 9.94 -1.50
N GLY A 236 -4.04 9.12 -1.90
CA GLY A 236 -4.21 7.68 -2.11
C GLY A 236 -3.36 6.91 -1.12
N MET A 237 -3.91 5.87 -0.48
CA MET A 237 -3.13 5.04 0.45
C MET A 237 -2.93 3.63 -0.10
N ILE A 238 -1.76 3.07 0.19
CA ILE A 238 -1.40 1.69 -0.17
C ILE A 238 -0.56 1.08 0.94
N GLY A 239 -0.63 -0.24 1.08
CA GLY A 239 0.23 -0.99 1.98
C GLY A 239 -0.17 -2.45 2.07
N THR A 240 0.69 -3.27 2.68
CA THR A 240 0.52 -4.72 2.78
C THR A 240 0.36 -5.16 4.24
N SER A 241 -0.52 -6.12 4.50
CA SER A 241 -0.74 -6.70 5.84
C SER A 241 -1.31 -5.65 6.81
N TYR A 242 -0.67 -5.38 7.93
CA TYR A 242 -1.07 -4.29 8.83
C TYR A 242 -1.05 -2.94 8.11
N ASN A 243 -0.04 -2.68 7.26
CA ASN A 243 0.00 -1.47 6.42
C ASN A 243 -1.13 -1.45 5.39
N GLY A 244 -1.73 -2.60 5.03
CA GLY A 244 -2.95 -2.71 4.23
C GLY A 244 -4.23 -2.52 5.04
N THR A 245 -4.21 -2.88 6.33
CA THR A 245 -5.31 -2.63 7.27
C THR A 245 -5.52 -1.13 7.49
N LEU A 246 -4.44 -0.37 7.71
CA LEU A 246 -4.51 1.06 8.04
C LEU A 246 -5.15 1.93 6.95
N PRO A 247 -4.88 1.77 5.64
CA PRO A 247 -5.61 2.44 4.57
C PRO A 247 -7.12 2.21 4.62
N LEU A 248 -7.52 0.95 4.80
CA LEU A 248 -8.93 0.60 4.89
C LEU A 248 -9.56 1.18 6.16
N ALA A 249 -8.84 1.10 7.30
CA ALA A 249 -9.27 1.68 8.56
C ALA A 249 -9.46 3.20 8.46
N ALA A 250 -8.52 3.92 7.83
CA ALA A 250 -8.65 5.35 7.54
C ALA A 250 -9.87 5.64 6.66
N ALA A 251 -10.10 4.84 5.61
CA ALA A 251 -11.23 5.00 4.72
C ALA A 251 -12.58 4.86 5.43
N THR A 252 -12.68 3.97 6.43
CA THR A 252 -13.92 3.80 7.23
C THR A 252 -14.32 5.05 8.01
N THR A 253 -13.40 6.00 8.23
CA THR A 253 -13.70 7.29 8.89
C THR A 253 -14.42 8.27 7.97
N GLY A 254 -14.47 8.02 6.67
CA GLY A 254 -15.03 8.92 5.67
C GLY A 254 -14.27 10.23 5.50
N VAL A 255 -12.98 10.25 5.87
CA VAL A 255 -12.15 11.45 5.82
C VAL A 255 -12.09 12.05 4.41
N LYS A 256 -12.38 13.33 4.29
CA LYS A 256 -12.35 14.06 3.01
C LYS A 256 -10.92 14.19 2.50
N GLY A 257 -10.73 13.98 1.21
CA GLY A 257 -9.43 14.02 0.55
C GLY A 257 -8.74 12.66 0.46
N LEU A 258 -9.21 11.62 1.18
CA LEU A 258 -8.82 10.26 0.90
C LEU A 258 -9.68 9.74 -0.26
N GLU A 259 -9.11 9.72 -1.46
CA GLU A 259 -9.83 9.43 -2.70
C GLU A 259 -9.77 7.94 -3.08
N VAL A 260 -8.69 7.26 -2.73
CA VAL A 260 -8.44 5.87 -3.11
C VAL A 260 -7.59 5.13 -2.08
N VAL A 261 -7.91 3.85 -1.84
CA VAL A 261 -7.08 2.97 -1.02
C VAL A 261 -6.83 1.64 -1.74
N ILE A 262 -5.61 1.13 -1.61
CA ILE A 262 -5.17 -0.15 -2.21
C ILE A 262 -4.64 -1.06 -1.10
N PRO A 263 -5.54 -1.67 -0.30
CA PRO A 263 -5.17 -2.59 0.77
C PRO A 263 -4.75 -3.95 0.19
N VAL A 264 -3.51 -4.37 0.49
CA VAL A 264 -2.97 -5.66 0.08
C VAL A 264 -2.94 -6.60 1.29
N SER A 265 -3.59 -7.74 1.22
CA SER A 265 -3.72 -8.72 2.31
C SER A 265 -4.10 -8.08 3.66
N PRO A 266 -5.13 -7.21 3.71
CA PRO A 266 -5.47 -6.47 4.93
C PRO A 266 -6.09 -7.39 5.97
N ASN A 267 -5.70 -7.24 7.25
CA ASN A 267 -6.48 -7.76 8.36
C ASN A 267 -7.68 -6.83 8.59
N THR A 268 -8.88 -7.33 8.37
CA THR A 268 -10.12 -6.53 8.48
C THR A 268 -10.92 -6.84 9.74
N SER A 269 -10.50 -7.84 10.51
CA SER A 269 -11.14 -8.22 11.79
C SER A 269 -10.13 -8.97 12.66
N TYR A 270 -9.79 -8.40 13.79
CA TYR A 270 -8.87 -9.06 14.71
C TYR A 270 -9.48 -10.29 15.37
N TYR A 271 -10.82 -10.38 15.47
CA TYR A 271 -11.49 -11.61 15.87
C TYR A 271 -11.23 -12.73 14.86
N HIS A 272 -11.53 -12.52 13.58
CA HIS A 272 -11.31 -13.54 12.55
C HIS A 272 -9.82 -13.86 12.35
N TYR A 273 -8.94 -12.94 12.71
CA TYR A 273 -7.49 -13.18 12.65
C TYR A 273 -7.01 -14.12 13.76
N TYR A 274 -7.50 -13.96 15.00
CA TYR A 274 -7.06 -14.73 16.17
C TYR A 274 -8.05 -15.80 16.63
N ARG A 275 -9.26 -15.82 16.10
CA ARG A 275 -10.31 -16.78 16.44
C ARG A 275 -10.92 -17.37 15.17
N THR A 276 -11.25 -18.66 15.23
CA THR A 276 -11.96 -19.34 14.15
C THR A 276 -13.09 -20.15 14.80
N ASN A 277 -14.32 -19.71 14.64
CA ASN A 277 -15.49 -20.34 15.28
C ASN A 277 -15.29 -20.59 16.80
N GLY A 278 -14.76 -19.62 17.53
CA GLY A 278 -14.42 -19.73 18.93
C GLY A 278 -13.08 -20.40 19.25
N LEU A 279 -12.42 -21.01 18.28
CA LEU A 279 -11.10 -21.61 18.46
C LEU A 279 -10.01 -20.53 18.34
N VAL A 280 -9.06 -20.53 19.27
CA VAL A 280 -7.88 -19.68 19.20
C VAL A 280 -6.94 -20.20 18.10
N ARG A 281 -6.63 -19.33 17.13
CA ARG A 281 -5.62 -19.63 16.10
C ARG A 281 -4.39 -18.75 16.30
N HIS A 282 -3.28 -19.12 15.67
CA HIS A 282 -2.02 -18.39 15.73
C HIS A 282 -1.51 -18.14 14.31
N PRO A 283 -1.97 -17.05 13.68
CA PRO A 283 -1.77 -16.78 12.26
C PRO A 283 -0.29 -16.55 11.89
N GLY A 284 0.54 -16.07 12.81
CA GLY A 284 1.99 -15.97 12.63
C GLY A 284 2.74 -17.29 12.79
N GLY A 285 2.05 -18.36 13.24
CA GLY A 285 2.64 -19.68 13.45
C GLY A 285 3.31 -19.86 14.81
N TRP A 286 3.12 -18.92 15.75
CA TRP A 286 3.70 -19.02 17.11
C TRP A 286 2.64 -19.49 18.09
N LEU A 287 2.95 -20.62 18.75
CA LEU A 287 2.02 -21.20 19.70
C LEU A 287 1.67 -20.20 20.81
N GLY A 288 0.36 -19.98 20.99
CA GLY A 288 -0.16 -19.03 21.94
C GLY A 288 -0.22 -17.58 21.46
N GLU A 289 0.08 -17.31 20.21
CA GLU A 289 -0.07 -15.98 19.60
C GLU A 289 -1.50 -15.44 19.79
N ASP A 290 -1.61 -14.16 20.11
CA ASP A 290 -2.86 -13.42 20.24
C ASP A 290 -2.60 -11.92 20.15
N ILE A 291 -3.60 -11.08 20.33
CA ILE A 291 -3.52 -9.63 20.17
C ILE A 291 -2.46 -8.96 21.08
N ASP A 292 -2.21 -9.50 22.28
CA ASP A 292 -1.14 -9.04 23.17
C ASP A 292 0.27 -9.32 22.59
N PHE A 293 0.43 -10.42 21.85
CA PHE A 293 1.65 -10.68 21.10
C PHE A 293 1.86 -9.62 20.02
N LEU A 294 0.81 -9.29 19.27
CA LEU A 294 0.92 -8.27 18.22
C LEU A 294 1.22 -6.89 18.81
N TYR A 295 0.67 -6.58 19.99
CA TYR A 295 1.03 -5.39 20.74
C TYR A 295 2.53 -5.34 21.05
N ASP A 296 3.09 -6.40 21.67
CA ASP A 296 4.52 -6.49 21.96
C ASP A 296 5.37 -6.45 20.67
N PHE A 297 4.85 -7.04 19.59
CA PHE A 297 5.53 -7.14 18.30
C PHE A 297 5.77 -5.80 17.61
N ILE A 298 4.94 -4.80 17.90
CA ILE A 298 4.99 -3.47 17.26
C ILE A 298 5.39 -2.34 18.22
N HIS A 299 5.31 -2.53 19.54
CA HIS A 299 5.54 -1.47 20.52
C HIS A 299 7.01 -1.03 20.53
N SER A 300 7.33 -0.06 19.68
CA SER A 300 8.68 0.49 19.48
C SER A 300 8.83 1.96 19.92
N GLY A 301 7.76 2.55 20.48
CA GLY A 301 7.72 3.96 20.88
C GLY A 301 8.52 4.28 22.15
N ASP A 302 8.29 5.46 22.70
CA ASP A 302 9.03 6.03 23.82
C ASP A 302 9.14 5.06 25.01
N PRO A 303 10.35 4.66 25.44
CA PRO A 303 10.56 3.80 26.59
C PRO A 303 9.96 4.35 27.90
N ALA A 304 9.88 5.66 28.05
CA ALA A 304 9.32 6.29 29.26
C ALA A 304 7.82 6.02 29.40
N LYS A 305 7.11 5.78 28.30
CA LYS A 305 5.68 5.51 28.27
C LYS A 305 5.33 4.02 28.34
N ARG A 306 6.30 3.13 28.10
CA ARG A 306 6.06 1.67 28.00
C ARG A 306 5.37 1.07 29.23
N ALA A 307 5.79 1.45 30.42
CA ALA A 307 5.18 0.93 31.64
C ALA A 307 3.68 1.26 31.71
N TYR A 308 3.30 2.50 31.38
CA TYR A 308 1.90 2.92 31.32
C TYR A 308 1.14 2.17 30.22
N CYS A 309 1.68 2.14 29.00
CA CYS A 309 1.07 1.47 27.86
C CYS A 309 0.86 -0.03 28.13
N ASN A 310 1.86 -0.73 28.67
CA ASN A 310 1.75 -2.13 29.02
C ASN A 310 0.65 -2.37 30.05
N ALA A 311 0.63 -1.60 31.15
CA ALA A 311 -0.38 -1.74 32.20
C ALA A 311 -1.79 -1.41 31.69
N THR A 312 -1.95 -0.39 30.86
CA THR A 312 -3.25 0.08 30.38
C THR A 312 -3.83 -0.84 29.29
N TYR A 313 -3.03 -1.19 28.29
CA TYR A 313 -3.53 -1.92 27.11
C TYR A 313 -3.25 -3.41 27.18
N ARG A 314 -1.99 -3.84 27.21
CA ARG A 314 -1.62 -5.24 27.12
C ARG A 314 -2.14 -6.06 28.33
N ASP A 315 -1.82 -5.60 29.53
CA ASP A 315 -2.12 -6.28 30.80
C ASP A 315 -3.47 -5.86 31.38
N GLY A 316 -3.95 -4.66 31.01
CA GLY A 316 -5.25 -4.12 31.36
C GLY A 316 -6.34 -4.47 30.36
N LEU A 317 -6.54 -3.63 29.33
CA LEU A 317 -7.68 -3.73 28.40
C LEU A 317 -7.78 -5.09 27.71
N PHE A 318 -6.65 -5.64 27.19
CA PHE A 318 -6.68 -6.90 26.47
C PHE A 318 -6.90 -8.11 27.39
N ALA A 319 -6.41 -8.05 28.61
CA ALA A 319 -6.52 -9.13 29.59
C ALA A 319 -7.77 -9.06 30.47
N ALA A 320 -8.48 -7.91 30.49
CA ALA A 320 -9.67 -7.72 31.32
C ALA A 320 -10.82 -8.67 30.93
N ALA A 321 -11.75 -8.86 31.85
CA ALA A 321 -13.03 -9.49 31.57
C ALA A 321 -13.76 -8.70 30.47
N GLY A 322 -14.16 -9.38 29.40
CA GLY A 322 -14.68 -8.72 28.19
C GLY A 322 -13.61 -8.17 27.23
N GLY A 323 -12.33 -8.39 27.51
CA GLY A 323 -11.23 -8.18 26.55
C GLY A 323 -11.12 -9.31 25.53
N ARG A 324 -9.88 -9.80 25.28
CA ARG A 324 -9.63 -10.85 24.27
C ARG A 324 -10.28 -12.21 24.54
N ASP A 325 -10.67 -12.47 25.77
CA ASP A 325 -11.32 -13.70 26.25
C ASP A 325 -10.78 -15.00 25.64
N ARG A 326 -9.68 -15.49 26.19
CA ARG A 326 -9.10 -16.76 25.75
C ARG A 326 -9.79 -17.99 26.34
N ALA A 327 -10.62 -17.81 27.37
CA ALA A 327 -11.27 -18.92 28.05
C ALA A 327 -12.44 -19.47 27.24
N THR A 328 -13.29 -18.60 26.70
CA THR A 328 -14.42 -18.99 25.87
C THR A 328 -14.12 -18.92 24.37
N GLY A 329 -13.26 -17.98 23.97
CA GLY A 329 -13.01 -17.66 22.57
C GLY A 329 -14.15 -16.90 21.89
N ASP A 330 -15.14 -16.44 22.66
CA ASP A 330 -16.36 -15.83 22.15
C ASP A 330 -16.12 -14.42 21.60
N PHE A 331 -16.96 -14.05 20.62
CA PHE A 331 -17.04 -12.70 20.12
C PHE A 331 -17.70 -11.78 21.17
N ASN A 332 -17.10 -10.62 21.39
CA ASN A 332 -17.59 -9.61 22.32
C ASN A 332 -17.33 -8.19 21.80
N GLU A 333 -17.66 -7.16 22.60
CA GLU A 333 -17.52 -5.76 22.22
C GLU A 333 -16.06 -5.34 21.99
N PHE A 334 -15.10 -5.96 22.67
CA PHE A 334 -13.67 -5.74 22.41
C PHE A 334 -13.29 -6.06 20.96
N TRP A 335 -13.77 -7.19 20.45
CA TRP A 335 -13.56 -7.62 19.06
C TRP A 335 -14.42 -6.84 18.07
N ASN A 336 -15.66 -6.47 18.48
CA ASN A 336 -16.58 -5.71 17.64
C ASN A 336 -15.98 -4.37 17.21
N LYS A 337 -15.31 -3.67 18.11
CA LYS A 337 -14.61 -2.41 17.81
C LYS A 337 -13.44 -2.57 16.84
N ARG A 338 -12.91 -3.78 16.71
CA ARG A 338 -11.76 -4.18 15.89
C ARG A 338 -12.16 -4.93 14.61
N ASP A 339 -13.42 -4.86 14.20
CA ASP A 339 -13.93 -5.39 12.94
C ASP A 339 -14.32 -4.25 12.00
N LEU A 340 -13.52 -4.03 10.95
CA LEU A 340 -13.75 -2.93 9.99
C LEU A 340 -15.04 -3.11 9.21
N LEU A 341 -15.61 -4.32 9.12
CA LEU A 341 -16.88 -4.58 8.45
C LEU A 341 -18.01 -3.70 9.03
N ASN A 342 -17.96 -3.41 10.34
CA ASN A 342 -18.96 -2.58 11.02
C ASN A 342 -18.93 -1.12 10.58
N PHE A 343 -17.86 -0.67 9.94
CA PHE A 343 -17.63 0.73 9.61
C PHE A 343 -17.58 1.00 8.09
N VAL A 344 -17.82 -0.04 7.27
CA VAL A 344 -17.76 0.04 5.80
C VAL A 344 -18.67 1.16 5.25
N GLY A 345 -19.83 1.39 5.86
CA GLY A 345 -20.75 2.46 5.44
C GLY A 345 -20.15 3.87 5.50
N GLY A 346 -19.07 4.07 6.24
CA GLY A 346 -18.33 5.34 6.28
C GLY A 346 -17.44 5.58 5.07
N ILE A 347 -17.07 4.55 4.31
CA ILE A 347 -16.12 4.64 3.21
C ILE A 347 -16.66 5.52 2.08
N LYS A 348 -15.84 6.48 1.64
CA LYS A 348 -16.08 7.35 0.49
C LYS A 348 -15.03 7.16 -0.61
N ALA A 349 -13.85 6.69 -0.23
CA ALA A 349 -12.75 6.39 -1.14
C ALA A 349 -13.07 5.17 -2.02
N ALA A 350 -12.51 5.14 -3.23
CA ALA A 350 -12.49 3.93 -4.04
C ALA A 350 -11.53 2.90 -3.44
N VAL A 351 -11.89 1.61 -3.49
CA VAL A 351 -11.11 0.54 -2.86
C VAL A 351 -10.69 -0.51 -3.90
N LEU A 352 -9.38 -0.74 -4.05
CA LEU A 352 -8.83 -1.87 -4.78
C LEU A 352 -8.20 -2.85 -3.78
N LEU A 353 -8.93 -3.89 -3.41
CA LEU A 353 -8.42 -4.96 -2.58
C LEU A 353 -7.46 -5.85 -3.39
N ALA A 354 -6.37 -6.31 -2.78
CA ALA A 354 -5.50 -7.33 -3.35
C ALA A 354 -5.26 -8.45 -2.33
N HIS A 355 -5.32 -9.73 -2.77
CA HIS A 355 -5.14 -10.84 -1.84
C HIS A 355 -4.61 -12.10 -2.51
N GLY A 356 -3.69 -12.80 -1.85
CA GLY A 356 -3.24 -14.13 -2.24
C GLY A 356 -4.19 -15.21 -1.77
N LEU A 357 -4.62 -16.12 -2.66
CA LEU A 357 -5.52 -17.22 -2.32
C LEU A 357 -4.88 -18.25 -1.38
N ASN A 358 -3.54 -18.33 -1.35
CA ASN A 358 -2.76 -19.18 -0.44
C ASN A 358 -2.23 -18.42 0.79
N ASP A 359 -2.82 -17.27 1.12
CA ASP A 359 -2.49 -16.53 2.33
C ASP A 359 -3.11 -17.22 3.55
N TRP A 360 -2.27 -17.93 4.30
CA TRP A 360 -2.68 -18.59 5.53
C TRP A 360 -2.44 -17.74 6.79
N ASN A 361 -1.70 -16.64 6.68
CA ASN A 361 -1.50 -15.67 7.75
C ASN A 361 -2.76 -14.78 7.89
N VAL A 362 -3.01 -13.89 6.94
CA VAL A 362 -4.27 -13.16 6.82
C VAL A 362 -5.09 -13.84 5.71
N VAL A 363 -6.03 -14.69 6.10
CA VAL A 363 -6.78 -15.49 5.12
C VAL A 363 -7.61 -14.61 4.15
N PRO A 364 -7.81 -15.03 2.88
CA PRO A 364 -8.52 -14.24 1.86
C PRO A 364 -9.92 -13.79 2.27
N GLU A 365 -10.56 -14.48 3.20
CA GLU A 365 -11.86 -14.13 3.76
C GLU A 365 -11.89 -12.67 4.23
N HIS A 366 -10.81 -12.14 4.80
CA HIS A 366 -10.73 -10.75 5.24
C HIS A 366 -11.05 -9.75 4.13
N SER A 367 -10.49 -9.94 2.94
CA SER A 367 -10.78 -9.08 1.77
C SER A 367 -12.16 -9.38 1.17
N ILE A 368 -12.54 -10.65 1.08
CA ILE A 368 -13.82 -11.07 0.47
C ILE A 368 -15.01 -10.54 1.27
N ARG A 369 -14.96 -10.54 2.60
CA ARG A 369 -16.01 -9.96 3.46
C ARG A 369 -16.23 -8.49 3.18
N ILE A 370 -15.16 -7.71 3.10
CA ILE A 370 -15.22 -6.27 2.80
C ILE A 370 -15.72 -6.03 1.37
N TYR A 371 -15.17 -6.77 0.39
CA TYR A 371 -15.62 -6.67 -1.00
C TYR A 371 -17.13 -6.91 -1.14
N ASN A 372 -17.62 -8.00 -0.56
CA ASN A 372 -19.05 -8.34 -0.64
C ASN A 372 -19.93 -7.27 0.03
N LYS A 373 -19.53 -6.75 1.19
CA LYS A 373 -20.26 -5.70 1.88
C LYS A 373 -20.29 -4.40 1.08
N MET A 374 -19.13 -3.95 0.60
CA MET A 374 -19.05 -2.73 -0.22
C MET A 374 -19.84 -2.85 -1.51
N LYS A 375 -19.77 -4.02 -2.18
CA LYS A 375 -20.55 -4.28 -3.40
C LYS A 375 -22.06 -4.27 -3.13
N ALA A 376 -22.51 -4.86 -2.03
CA ALA A 376 -23.91 -4.84 -1.61
C ALA A 376 -24.41 -3.44 -1.31
N ASP A 377 -23.55 -2.58 -0.76
CA ASP A 377 -23.85 -1.19 -0.44
C ASP A 377 -23.69 -0.24 -1.66
N GLY A 378 -23.31 -0.76 -2.82
CA GLY A 378 -23.10 0.04 -4.05
C GLY A 378 -21.87 0.97 -3.99
N LEU A 379 -20.90 0.66 -3.13
CA LEU A 379 -19.68 1.44 -2.99
C LEU A 379 -18.63 1.02 -4.04
N PRO A 380 -17.75 1.95 -4.51
CA PRO A 380 -16.74 1.64 -5.52
C PRO A 380 -15.67 0.70 -4.97
N VAL A 381 -15.72 -0.56 -5.37
CA VAL A 381 -14.79 -1.60 -4.94
C VAL A 381 -14.41 -2.53 -6.08
N SER A 382 -13.11 -2.85 -6.16
CA SER A 382 -12.57 -3.91 -7.01
C SER A 382 -11.67 -4.82 -6.20
N ILE A 383 -11.47 -6.06 -6.68
CA ILE A 383 -10.58 -7.02 -6.03
C ILE A 383 -9.66 -7.71 -7.05
N TYR A 384 -8.38 -7.79 -6.70
CA TYR A 384 -7.35 -8.51 -7.42
C TYR A 384 -6.93 -9.75 -6.60
N LEU A 385 -7.11 -10.94 -7.18
CA LEU A 385 -6.78 -12.21 -6.55
C LEU A 385 -5.64 -12.90 -7.29
N HIS A 386 -4.68 -13.44 -6.54
CA HIS A 386 -3.55 -14.20 -7.10
C HIS A 386 -3.27 -15.47 -6.30
N GLN A 387 -2.50 -16.39 -6.87
CA GLN A 387 -2.22 -17.72 -6.27
C GLN A 387 -1.13 -17.69 -5.19
N GLY A 388 -0.50 -16.53 -4.94
CA GLY A 388 0.55 -16.39 -3.93
C GLY A 388 0.04 -16.48 -2.50
N GLY A 389 0.98 -16.41 -1.56
CA GLY A 389 0.72 -16.33 -0.12
C GLY A 389 0.51 -14.89 0.35
N HIS A 390 0.99 -14.60 1.57
CA HIS A 390 0.82 -13.29 2.22
C HIS A 390 1.52 -12.17 1.46
N GLY A 391 0.79 -11.11 1.08
CA GLY A 391 1.26 -10.00 0.26
C GLY A 391 0.89 -10.16 -1.22
N GLY A 392 1.72 -9.61 -2.12
CA GLY A 392 1.47 -9.63 -3.58
C GLY A 392 0.65 -8.44 -4.05
N ASN A 393 1.35 -7.35 -4.38
CA ASN A 393 0.71 -6.14 -4.90
C ASN A 393 0.01 -6.41 -6.23
N PRO A 394 -1.06 -5.66 -6.56
CA PRO A 394 -1.57 -5.60 -7.93
C PRO A 394 -0.46 -5.22 -8.91
N PRO A 395 -0.61 -5.51 -10.21
CA PRO A 395 0.30 -5.03 -11.23
C PRO A 395 0.59 -3.52 -11.11
N ALA A 396 1.84 -3.12 -11.34
CA ALA A 396 2.26 -1.72 -11.18
C ALA A 396 1.46 -0.76 -12.06
N ASP A 397 1.09 -1.18 -13.28
CA ASP A 397 0.23 -0.41 -14.18
C ASP A 397 -1.21 -0.28 -13.65
N MET A 398 -1.74 -1.31 -13.00
CA MET A 398 -3.05 -1.25 -12.34
C MET A 398 -3.04 -0.24 -11.20
N VAL A 399 -2.04 -0.27 -10.33
CA VAL A 399 -1.88 0.70 -9.23
C VAL A 399 -1.74 2.12 -9.81
N ASN A 400 -0.92 2.29 -10.85
CA ASN A 400 -0.70 3.57 -11.51
C ASN A 400 -2.00 4.11 -12.13
N ARG A 401 -2.81 3.27 -12.84
CA ARG A 401 -4.12 3.67 -13.38
C ARG A 401 -5.05 4.14 -12.29
N TRP A 402 -5.13 3.43 -11.16
CA TRP A 402 -5.97 3.81 -10.03
C TRP A 402 -5.56 5.15 -9.43
N PHE A 403 -4.28 5.36 -9.14
CA PHE A 403 -3.81 6.64 -8.62
C PHE A 403 -3.94 7.78 -9.64
N SER A 404 -3.64 7.54 -10.92
CA SER A 404 -3.80 8.55 -11.97
C SER A 404 -5.26 9.00 -12.10
N HIS A 405 -6.21 8.05 -12.04
CA HIS A 405 -7.63 8.36 -12.14
C HIS A 405 -8.14 9.15 -10.92
N TYR A 406 -8.02 8.55 -9.73
CA TYR A 406 -8.64 9.12 -8.53
C TYR A 406 -7.93 10.38 -8.01
N LEU A 407 -6.62 10.48 -8.19
CA LEU A 407 -5.84 11.59 -7.66
C LEU A 407 -5.66 12.76 -8.65
N TYR A 408 -5.68 12.48 -9.95
CA TYR A 408 -5.50 13.50 -10.98
C TYR A 408 -6.69 13.62 -11.96
N GLY A 409 -7.69 12.77 -11.87
CA GLY A 409 -8.87 12.79 -12.73
C GLY A 409 -8.60 12.30 -14.15
N VAL A 410 -7.57 11.49 -14.35
CA VAL A 410 -7.25 10.93 -15.67
C VAL A 410 -8.34 9.97 -16.10
N ASP A 411 -8.93 10.20 -17.26
CA ASP A 411 -9.87 9.26 -17.87
C ASP A 411 -9.10 8.09 -18.49
N ASN A 412 -9.13 6.94 -17.84
CA ASN A 412 -8.37 5.74 -18.20
C ASN A 412 -9.15 4.44 -18.06
N GLY A 413 -10.48 4.52 -17.93
CA GLY A 413 -11.36 3.38 -17.91
C GLY A 413 -11.44 2.62 -16.58
N VAL A 414 -10.78 3.07 -15.51
CA VAL A 414 -10.82 2.38 -14.20
C VAL A 414 -12.23 2.20 -13.66
N GLN A 415 -13.11 3.20 -13.85
CA GLN A 415 -14.49 3.15 -13.34
C GLN A 415 -15.38 2.13 -14.05
N THR A 416 -15.04 1.76 -15.28
CA THR A 416 -15.76 0.78 -16.10
C THR A 416 -15.05 -0.54 -16.23
N ALA A 417 -13.88 -0.67 -15.60
CA ALA A 417 -13.11 -1.91 -15.58
C ALA A 417 -13.87 -3.02 -14.81
N PRO A 418 -13.63 -4.28 -15.14
CA PRO A 418 -14.18 -5.39 -14.39
C PRO A 418 -13.84 -5.28 -12.90
N PRO A 419 -14.79 -5.56 -12.00
CA PRO A 419 -14.56 -5.39 -10.56
C PRO A 419 -13.73 -6.52 -9.93
N VAL A 420 -13.53 -7.64 -10.65
CA VAL A 420 -12.77 -8.80 -10.16
C VAL A 420 -11.69 -9.18 -11.16
N TRP A 421 -10.49 -9.37 -10.64
CA TRP A 421 -9.31 -9.77 -11.39
C TRP A 421 -8.70 -11.00 -10.76
N ILE A 422 -8.49 -12.06 -11.54
CA ILE A 422 -7.88 -13.30 -11.09
C ILE A 422 -6.68 -13.64 -11.96
N VAL A 423 -5.55 -13.96 -11.32
CA VAL A 423 -4.34 -14.37 -12.04
C VAL A 423 -4.50 -15.77 -12.62
N HIS A 424 -4.21 -15.93 -13.90
CA HIS A 424 -4.09 -17.24 -14.55
C HIS A 424 -2.68 -17.81 -14.30
N GLU A 425 -2.58 -18.84 -13.47
CA GLU A 425 -1.29 -19.37 -13.04
C GLU A 425 -0.45 -19.93 -14.19
N GLU A 426 -1.04 -20.72 -15.09
CA GLU A 426 -0.33 -21.27 -16.25
C GLU A 426 0.22 -20.16 -17.18
N ALA A 427 -0.58 -19.14 -17.45
CA ALA A 427 -0.15 -17.98 -18.23
C ALA A 427 0.91 -17.16 -17.50
N ALA A 428 0.82 -17.06 -16.18
CA ALA A 428 1.81 -16.41 -15.32
C ALA A 428 3.15 -17.15 -15.37
N GLN A 429 3.13 -18.47 -15.23
CA GLN A 429 4.34 -19.32 -15.34
C GLN A 429 4.99 -19.23 -16.73
N ALA A 430 4.19 -19.27 -17.78
CA ALA A 430 4.68 -19.11 -19.15
C ALA A 430 5.32 -17.74 -19.40
N ALA A 431 4.71 -16.66 -18.87
CA ALA A 431 5.27 -15.32 -18.96
C ALA A 431 6.56 -15.18 -18.17
N GLN A 432 6.66 -15.77 -16.99
CA GLN A 432 7.89 -15.79 -16.18
C GLN A 432 9.00 -16.58 -16.88
N ALA A 433 8.70 -17.76 -17.42
CA ALA A 433 9.67 -18.57 -18.16
C ALA A 433 10.18 -17.83 -19.40
N LYS A 434 9.30 -17.14 -20.12
CA LYS A 434 9.67 -16.30 -21.27
C LYS A 434 10.59 -15.14 -20.85
N ALA A 435 10.22 -14.39 -19.81
CA ALA A 435 11.02 -13.27 -19.31
C ALA A 435 12.40 -13.72 -18.81
N GLU A 436 12.48 -14.86 -18.15
CA GLU A 436 13.76 -15.45 -17.72
C GLU A 436 14.61 -15.90 -18.91
N ALA A 437 14.01 -16.50 -19.93
CA ALA A 437 14.70 -16.87 -21.16
C ALA A 437 15.24 -15.65 -21.92
N GLU A 438 14.45 -14.57 -21.99
CA GLU A 438 14.89 -13.29 -22.58
C GLU A 438 16.03 -12.65 -21.77
N ARG A 439 15.96 -12.71 -20.44
CA ARG A 439 17.02 -12.23 -19.53
C ARG A 439 18.33 -13.02 -19.73
N LEU A 440 18.23 -14.33 -19.85
CA LEU A 440 19.38 -15.21 -20.10
C LEU A 440 19.97 -14.97 -21.49
N ALA A 441 19.13 -14.75 -22.50
CA ALA A 441 19.55 -14.47 -23.87
C ALA A 441 20.23 -13.09 -24.02
N ALA A 442 19.80 -12.10 -23.23
CA ALA A 442 20.40 -10.78 -23.19
C ALA A 442 21.82 -10.76 -22.56
N GLY A 443 22.21 -11.85 -21.89
CA GLY A 443 23.50 -11.97 -21.22
C GLY A 443 23.64 -11.07 -19.97
N PRO A 444 24.73 -11.21 -19.22
CA PRO A 444 24.98 -10.30 -18.12
C PRO A 444 25.23 -8.88 -18.64
N PRO A 445 24.71 -7.82 -17.99
CA PRO A 445 25.01 -6.45 -18.40
C PRO A 445 26.52 -6.23 -18.48
N ALA A 446 26.96 -5.50 -19.50
CA ALA A 446 28.38 -5.29 -19.85
C ALA A 446 29.24 -4.74 -18.67
N ASP A 447 28.64 -4.40 -17.54
CA ASP A 447 29.26 -3.81 -16.36
C ASP A 447 29.01 -4.59 -15.06
N SER A 448 29.15 -5.91 -15.10
CA SER A 448 28.93 -6.79 -13.94
C SER A 448 29.91 -6.58 -12.78
N LEU A 449 31.02 -5.89 -12.97
CA LEU A 449 31.99 -5.54 -11.94
C LEU A 449 31.63 -4.25 -11.17
N ALA A 450 30.99 -3.27 -11.83
CA ALA A 450 30.46 -2.05 -11.19
C ALA A 450 29.27 -2.38 -10.28
N VAL A 451 28.40 -3.31 -10.71
CA VAL A 451 27.20 -3.75 -9.98
C VAL A 451 27.53 -4.49 -8.65
N ARG A 452 28.66 -5.20 -8.57
CA ARG A 452 29.08 -5.85 -7.30
C ARG A 452 29.50 -4.85 -6.21
N ARG A 453 29.96 -3.65 -6.57
CA ARG A 453 30.26 -2.58 -5.60
C ARG A 453 29.01 -1.80 -5.16
N ALA A 454 28.01 -1.68 -6.03
CA ALA A 454 26.73 -0.99 -5.74
C ALA A 454 25.77 -1.81 -4.86
N ARG A 455 25.94 -3.16 -4.75
CA ARG A 455 25.07 -4.04 -3.96
C ARG A 455 25.16 -3.90 -2.44
N ARG A 456 25.91 -2.96 -1.93
CA ARG A 456 25.93 -2.61 -0.49
C ARG A 456 25.09 -1.36 -0.14
N GLY A 457 24.21 -0.88 -1.04
CA GLY A 457 23.38 0.32 -0.78
C GLY A 457 22.60 0.86 -1.97
N GLY A 458 22.50 0.12 -3.08
CA GLY A 458 21.79 0.59 -4.29
C GLY A 458 20.32 0.12 -4.39
N PRO A 459 19.51 0.78 -5.23
CA PRO A 459 18.11 0.40 -5.47
C PRO A 459 18.01 -1.04 -6.00
N ARG A 460 16.96 -1.75 -5.59
CA ARG A 460 16.67 -3.10 -6.12
C ARG A 460 16.47 -3.02 -7.64
N PRO A 461 16.91 -4.05 -8.39
CA PRO A 461 16.58 -4.12 -9.81
C PRO A 461 15.07 -4.08 -10.02
N PRO A 462 14.59 -3.60 -11.18
CA PRO A 462 13.18 -3.58 -11.52
C PRO A 462 12.53 -4.94 -11.24
N ARG A 463 11.37 -4.95 -10.58
CA ARG A 463 10.62 -6.19 -10.34
C ARG A 463 10.21 -6.78 -11.69
N THR A 464 10.21 -8.10 -11.76
CA THR A 464 9.65 -8.85 -12.88
C THR A 464 8.23 -8.34 -13.18
N PRO A 465 7.84 -8.17 -14.47
CA PRO A 465 6.46 -7.82 -14.78
C PRO A 465 5.47 -8.75 -14.08
N PRO A 466 4.34 -8.24 -13.63
CA PRO A 466 3.33 -9.07 -13.00
C PRO A 466 2.82 -10.13 -13.97
N PRO A 467 2.39 -11.28 -13.46
CA PRO A 467 1.82 -12.33 -14.30
C PRO A 467 0.53 -11.85 -14.99
N PRO A 468 0.19 -12.40 -16.17
CA PRO A 468 -1.06 -12.09 -16.84
C PRO A 468 -2.26 -12.51 -15.99
N TYR A 469 -3.31 -11.73 -16.05
CA TYR A 469 -4.55 -11.93 -15.29
C TYR A 469 -5.77 -11.88 -16.21
N ALA A 470 -6.87 -12.50 -15.80
CA ALA A 470 -8.17 -12.35 -16.42
C ALA A 470 -9.10 -11.49 -15.57
N SER A 471 -10.02 -10.81 -16.23
CA SER A 471 -11.10 -10.04 -15.61
C SER A 471 -12.44 -10.78 -15.72
N PHE A 472 -13.30 -10.65 -14.69
CA PHE A 472 -14.64 -11.22 -14.61
C PHE A 472 -15.68 -10.21 -14.15
#